data_fdf83789d768a46eaab500492796cb23
#
_entry.id   fdf83789d768a46eaab500492796cb23
#
_cell.length_a   1.000
_cell.length_b   1.000
_cell.length_c   1.000
_cell.angle_alpha   90.00
_cell.angle_beta   90.00
_cell.angle_gamma   90.00
#
_symmetry.space_group_name_H-M   'P 1'
#
loop_
_entity.id
_entity.type
_entity.pdbx_description
1 polymer ?
#
loop_
_entity_poly.entity_id
_entity_poly.type
_entity_poly.pdbx_seq_one_letter_code
_entity_poly.pdbx_strand_id
1 'polypeptide(L)'
;MYSTTWCPDCRRAKDFLKRRGVEFDEINIEEDPDAEDIVIAANRGKRKVPTIQVGERFFACSPFDAAQLAEELKVPLNPEPKN
;
A
#
# COMPACT_ATOMS: atom_id res chain seq x y z
N MET A 1 -0.23 -5.27 -2.19
CA MET A 1 0.11 -4.46 -1.01
C MET A 1 0.60 -5.37 0.10
N TYR A 2 1.73 -5.02 0.65
CA TYR A 2 2.33 -5.75 1.77
C TYR A 2 1.90 -5.07 3.06
N SER A 3 1.30 -5.83 3.97
CA SER A 3 0.66 -5.25 5.15
C SER A 3 0.80 -6.14 6.38
N THR A 4 0.31 -5.63 7.50
CA THR A 4 0.11 -6.41 8.73
C THR A 4 -1.32 -6.20 9.20
N THR A 5 -1.80 -7.10 10.06
CA THR A 5 -3.21 -7.04 10.50
C THR A 5 -3.50 -5.88 11.45
N TRP A 6 -2.46 -5.39 12.15
CA TRP A 6 -2.63 -4.34 13.17
C TRP A 6 -2.30 -2.93 12.67
N CYS A 7 -1.94 -2.78 11.43
CA CYS A 7 -1.44 -1.52 10.90
C CYS A 7 -2.58 -0.56 10.51
N PRO A 8 -2.72 0.58 11.19
CA PRO A 8 -3.75 1.55 10.82
C PRO A 8 -3.52 2.14 9.43
N ASP A 9 -2.26 2.39 9.06
CA ASP A 9 -1.94 2.94 7.75
C ASP A 9 -2.28 1.95 6.64
N CYS A 10 -2.09 0.66 6.88
CA CYS A 10 -2.49 -0.38 5.93
C CYS A 10 -3.99 -0.37 5.72
N ARG A 11 -4.75 -0.20 6.80
CA ARG A 11 -6.20 -0.15 6.72
C ARG A 11 -6.66 1.06 5.91
N ARG A 12 -6.05 2.21 6.13
CA ARG A 12 -6.37 3.43 5.38
C ARG A 12 -6.03 3.29 3.92
N ALA A 13 -4.87 2.71 3.61
CA ALA A 13 -4.47 2.48 2.23
C ALA A 13 -5.43 1.52 1.53
N LYS A 14 -5.81 0.44 2.20
CA LYS A 14 -6.74 -0.53 1.65
C LYS A 14 -8.09 0.12 1.35
N ASP A 15 -8.59 0.92 2.28
CA ASP A 15 -9.85 1.62 2.11
C ASP A 15 -9.80 2.59 0.94
N PHE A 16 -8.69 3.32 0.82
CA PHE A 16 -8.46 4.22 -0.30
C PHE A 16 -8.55 3.46 -1.63
N LEU A 17 -7.84 2.35 -1.74
CA LEU A 17 -7.82 1.56 -2.96
C LEU A 17 -9.20 1.03 -3.33
N LYS A 18 -9.94 0.53 -2.34
CA LYS A 18 -11.28 -0.01 -2.57
C LYS A 18 -12.24 1.06 -3.06
N ARG A 19 -12.16 2.26 -2.49
CA ARG A 19 -13.06 3.35 -2.87
C ARG A 19 -12.84 3.82 -4.30
N ARG A 20 -11.65 3.60 -4.84
CA ARG A 20 -11.32 4.00 -6.20
C ARG A 20 -11.41 2.85 -7.18
N GLY A 21 -11.89 1.69 -6.72
CA GLY A 21 -12.05 0.54 -7.58
C GLY A 21 -10.75 -0.06 -8.05
N VAL A 22 -9.65 0.16 -7.33
CA VAL A 22 -8.37 -0.42 -7.66
C VAL A 22 -8.30 -1.84 -7.14
N GLU A 23 -8.06 -2.78 -8.01
CA GLU A 23 -7.86 -4.17 -7.61
C GLU A 23 -6.42 -4.36 -7.16
N PHE A 24 -6.23 -5.10 -6.08
CA PHE A 24 -4.90 -5.38 -5.54
C PHE A 24 -4.90 -6.66 -4.74
N ASP A 25 -3.73 -7.27 -4.66
CA ASP A 25 -3.51 -8.41 -3.78
C ASP A 25 -2.92 -7.91 -2.48
N GLU A 26 -3.40 -8.44 -1.38
CA GLU A 26 -2.89 -8.07 -0.06
C GLU A 26 -2.11 -9.26 0.51
N ILE A 27 -0.88 -9.00 0.93
CA ILE A 27 0.01 -10.01 1.49
C ILE A 27 0.37 -9.60 2.90
N ASN A 28 0.03 -10.47 3.86
CA ASN A 28 0.39 -10.24 5.26
C ASN A 28 1.82 -10.73 5.47
N ILE A 29 2.74 -9.80 5.70
CA ILE A 29 4.15 -10.14 5.83
C ILE A 29 4.47 -10.88 7.12
N GLU A 30 3.54 -10.88 8.07
CA GLU A 30 3.73 -11.65 9.30
C GLU A 30 3.50 -13.15 9.08
N GLU A 31 2.80 -13.49 8.00
CA GLU A 31 2.54 -14.88 7.64
C GLU A 31 3.41 -15.37 6.49
N ASP A 32 4.23 -14.49 5.92
CA ASP A 32 5.04 -14.79 4.75
C ASP A 32 6.43 -14.19 4.91
N PRO A 33 7.41 -14.97 5.41
CA PRO A 33 8.76 -14.46 5.61
C PRO A 33 9.44 -13.96 4.34
N ASP A 34 9.15 -14.55 3.19
CA ASP A 34 9.72 -14.11 1.93
C ASP A 34 9.18 -12.72 1.57
N ALA A 35 7.91 -12.48 1.82
CA ALA A 35 7.31 -11.17 1.57
C ALA A 35 7.90 -10.13 2.53
N GLU A 36 8.15 -10.49 3.78
CA GLU A 36 8.81 -9.59 4.73
C GLU A 36 10.19 -9.19 4.23
N ASP A 37 10.97 -10.14 3.72
CA ASP A 37 12.28 -9.86 3.16
C ASP A 37 12.21 -8.91 1.98
N ILE A 38 11.19 -9.06 1.14
CA ILE A 38 10.96 -8.15 0.01
C ILE A 38 10.72 -6.73 0.50
N VAL A 39 9.88 -6.58 1.52
CA VAL A 39 9.57 -5.27 2.11
C VAL A 39 10.83 -4.62 2.69
N ILE A 40 11.62 -5.38 3.42
CA ILE A 40 12.85 -4.88 4.02
C ILE A 40 13.84 -4.45 2.94
N ALA A 41 14.01 -5.26 1.90
CA ALA A 41 14.91 -4.92 0.81
C ALA A 41 14.44 -3.66 0.06
N ALA A 42 13.14 -3.54 -0.18
CA ALA A 42 12.58 -2.40 -0.90
C ALA A 42 12.71 -1.10 -0.10
N ASN A 43 12.81 -1.18 1.22
CA ASN A 43 12.87 -0.01 2.10
C ASN A 43 14.24 0.18 2.74
N ARG A 44 15.27 -0.31 2.10
CA ARG A 44 16.67 -0.12 2.51
C ARG A 44 16.94 -0.65 3.92
N GLY A 45 16.43 -1.83 4.20
CA GLY A 45 16.65 -2.50 5.47
C GLY A 45 15.61 -2.19 6.52
N LYS A 46 14.55 -1.44 6.19
CA LYS A 46 13.51 -1.09 7.16
C LYS A 46 12.21 -1.82 6.85
N ARG A 47 11.58 -2.31 7.90
CA ARG A 47 10.29 -2.98 7.80
C ARG A 47 9.19 -1.92 7.86
N LYS A 48 8.69 -1.53 6.71
CA LYS A 48 7.63 -0.52 6.61
C LYS A 48 6.38 -1.11 5.99
N VAL A 49 5.24 -0.87 6.60
CA VAL A 49 3.95 -1.25 6.06
C VAL A 49 3.00 -0.05 6.12
N PRO A 50 2.14 0.15 5.14
CA PRO A 50 2.05 -0.65 3.93
C PRO A 50 3.17 -0.32 2.94
N THR A 51 3.68 -1.33 2.29
CA THR A 51 4.56 -1.18 1.13
C THR A 51 3.78 -1.66 -0.07
N ILE A 52 3.77 -0.86 -1.12
CA ILE A 52 2.97 -1.13 -2.30
C ILE A 52 3.88 -1.38 -3.48
N GLN A 53 3.56 -2.42 -4.23
CA GLN A 53 4.27 -2.75 -5.45
C GLN A 53 3.36 -2.47 -6.64
N VAL A 54 3.89 -1.69 -7.58
CA VAL A 54 3.20 -1.40 -8.84
C VAL A 54 4.15 -1.85 -9.96
N GLY A 55 3.86 -2.99 -10.55
CA GLY A 55 4.78 -3.59 -11.50
C GLY A 55 6.08 -3.97 -10.81
N GLU A 56 7.19 -3.36 -11.22
CA GLU A 56 8.49 -3.59 -10.61
C GLU A 56 8.88 -2.52 -9.61
N ARG A 57 8.00 -1.56 -9.36
CA ARG A 57 8.28 -0.42 -8.51
C ARG A 57 7.64 -0.60 -7.14
N PHE A 58 8.39 -0.27 -6.09
CA PHE A 58 7.94 -0.35 -4.71
C PHE A 58 7.97 1.02 -4.06
N PHE A 59 7.00 1.27 -3.19
CA PHE A 59 7.05 2.45 -2.33
C PHE A 59 6.31 2.17 -1.02
N ALA A 60 6.76 2.83 0.04
CA ALA A 60 6.10 2.74 1.34
C ALA A 60 5.12 3.89 1.48
N CYS A 61 3.95 3.62 2.06
CA CYS A 61 2.96 4.64 2.37
C CYS A 61 2.76 4.70 3.88
N SER A 62 3.85 4.96 4.58
CA SER A 62 3.88 5.01 6.05
C SER A 62 4.68 6.24 6.49
N PRO A 63 4.01 7.22 7.11
CA PRO A 63 2.58 7.25 7.42
C PRO A 63 1.71 7.33 6.17
N PHE A 64 0.45 6.95 6.32
CA PHE A 64 -0.47 6.97 5.19
C PHE A 64 -0.62 8.40 4.66
N ASP A 65 -0.48 8.52 3.35
CA ASP A 65 -0.63 9.79 2.64
C ASP A 65 -1.45 9.53 1.39
N ALA A 66 -2.69 9.98 1.41
CA ALA A 66 -3.61 9.76 0.30
C ALA A 66 -3.11 10.42 -0.99
N ALA A 67 -2.51 11.60 -0.87
CA ALA A 67 -2.00 12.31 -2.04
C ALA A 67 -0.85 11.56 -2.69
N GLN A 68 0.06 11.01 -1.88
CA GLN A 68 1.15 10.19 -2.38
C GLN A 68 0.61 8.96 -3.12
N LEU A 69 -0.35 8.27 -2.49
CA LEU A 69 -0.89 7.06 -3.07
C LEU A 69 -1.64 7.36 -4.37
N ALA A 70 -2.41 8.44 -4.41
CA ALA A 70 -3.11 8.86 -5.61
C ALA A 70 -2.13 9.13 -6.75
N GLU A 71 -1.06 9.85 -6.46
CA GLU A 71 -0.06 10.20 -7.47
C GLU A 71 0.69 8.98 -7.97
N GLU A 72 1.08 8.09 -7.07
CA GLU A 72 1.82 6.88 -7.44
C GLU A 72 0.99 5.93 -8.30
N LEU A 73 -0.30 5.86 -8.04
CA LEU A 73 -1.21 4.98 -8.77
C LEU A 73 -1.91 5.67 -9.92
N LYS A 74 -1.75 7.00 -10.05
CA LYS A 74 -2.40 7.82 -11.07
C LYS A 74 -3.92 7.69 -11.02
N VAL A 75 -4.46 7.74 -9.81
CA VAL A 75 -5.89 7.71 -9.57
C VAL A 75 -6.32 9.03 -8.91
N PRO A 76 -7.61 9.39 -8.95
CA PRO A 76 -8.07 10.63 -8.32
C PRO A 76 -7.84 10.60 -6.82
N LEU A 77 -7.43 11.74 -6.25
CA LEU A 77 -7.28 11.87 -4.81
C LEU A 77 -8.62 11.71 -4.11
N ASN A 78 -9.66 12.29 -4.68
CA ASN A 78 -11.01 12.17 -4.15
C ASN A 78 -11.82 11.27 -5.06
N PRO A 79 -12.80 10.52 -4.51
CA PRO A 79 -13.71 9.76 -5.36
C PRO A 79 -14.42 10.70 -6.34
N GLU A 80 -14.64 10.22 -7.53
CA GLU A 80 -15.36 11.03 -8.48
C GLU A 80 -16.77 11.32 -7.97
N PRO A 81 -17.23 12.57 -8.12
CA PRO A 81 -18.60 12.88 -7.72
C PRO A 81 -19.56 12.08 -8.57
N LYS A 82 -20.57 11.56 -7.93
CA LYS A 82 -21.65 10.89 -8.65
C LYS A 82 -22.62 11.92 -9.09
N ASN A 83 -22.93 11.88 -10.33
CA ASN A 83 -23.89 12.80 -10.89
C ASN A 83 -25.26 12.20 -10.91
#